data_8098dd4ee7b983349133e427e9ee4e6c
#
_entry.id   8098dd4ee7b983349133e427e9ee4e6c
#
_cell.length_a   1.000
_cell.length_b   1.000
_cell.length_c   1.000
_cell.angle_alpha   90.00
_cell.angle_beta   90.00
_cell.angle_gamma   90.00
#
_symmetry.space_group_name_H-M   'P 1'
#
loop_
_entity.id
_entity.type
_entity.pdbx_description
1 polymer ?
#
loop_
_entity_poly.entity_id
_entity_poly.type
_entity_poly.pdbx_seq_one_letter_code
_entity_poly.pdbx_strand_id
1 'polypeptide(L)'
;DMIRFWMPRQYRQLERSTVKAVDFFFPKWFQFMQELKITELVKRVEGIDETTENTLRDIVTEGATKGWTRGMIADKIVKATSGKIGNIRSRTISRTELGQVINTAKSRSAEDWKEETGNKLGKLWIHRGAKDPRDWHMYLDNSIAIPENSRWQVTDPNTGITDNMMYPHDPSASAGNVINCGCQVIYVRWRDNNNYGTANF
;
A
#
# COMPACT_ATOMS: atom_id res chain seq x y z
N ASP A 1 9.43 -11.26 15.25
CA ASP A 1 8.85 -12.13 14.23
C ASP A 1 7.50 -11.64 13.65
N MET A 2 6.78 -10.74 14.31
CA MET A 2 5.54 -10.16 13.78
C MET A 2 5.74 -9.32 12.51
N ILE A 3 6.86 -8.67 12.36
CA ILE A 3 7.16 -7.82 11.20
C ILE A 3 7.48 -8.67 9.96
N ARG A 4 8.06 -9.87 10.13
CA ARG A 4 8.22 -10.85 9.04
C ARG A 4 6.90 -11.28 8.41
N PHE A 5 5.79 -11.21 9.15
CA PHE A 5 4.47 -11.56 8.64
C PHE A 5 3.95 -10.55 7.60
N TRP A 6 4.33 -9.26 7.75
CA TRP A 6 3.93 -8.19 6.84
C TRP A 6 4.89 -7.98 5.67
N MET A 7 6.09 -8.57 5.72
CA MET A 7 6.96 -8.57 4.55
C MET A 7 6.29 -9.37 3.43
N PRO A 8 6.06 -8.78 2.26
CA PRO A 8 5.54 -9.51 1.11
C PRO A 8 6.43 -10.74 0.82
N ARG A 9 5.82 -11.85 0.42
CA ARG A 9 6.55 -13.10 0.08
C ARG A 9 7.71 -12.88 -0.90
N GLN A 10 7.60 -11.88 -1.77
CA GLN A 10 8.64 -11.51 -2.74
C GLN A 10 9.90 -10.93 -2.10
N TYR A 11 9.80 -10.17 -1.01
CA TYR A 11 10.99 -9.76 -0.26
C TYR A 11 11.67 -10.98 0.35
N ARG A 12 10.90 -12.00 0.76
CA ARG A 12 11.45 -13.30 1.18
C ARG A 12 12.09 -14.09 0.03
N GLN A 13 11.66 -13.90 -1.22
CA GLN A 13 12.30 -14.50 -2.40
C GLN A 13 13.55 -13.72 -2.84
N LEU A 14 13.56 -12.39 -2.69
CA LEU A 14 14.76 -11.58 -2.83
C LEU A 14 15.79 -11.94 -1.76
N GLU A 15 15.36 -12.27 -0.53
CA GLU A 15 16.21 -12.81 0.55
C GLU A 15 16.98 -14.06 0.14
N ARG A 16 16.35 -14.98 -0.57
CA ARG A 16 17.00 -16.21 -1.01
C ARG A 16 18.10 -16.02 -2.04
N SER A 17 18.12 -14.85 -2.69
CA SER A 17 19.14 -14.50 -3.67
C SER A 17 20.30 -13.65 -3.10
N THR A 18 20.12 -13.03 -1.92
CA THR A 18 21.15 -12.23 -1.27
C THR A 18 20.88 -12.13 0.24
N VAL A 19 21.55 -12.94 1.04
CA VAL A 19 21.46 -13.00 2.52
C VAL A 19 21.70 -11.62 3.19
N LYS A 20 22.32 -10.67 2.51
CA LYS A 20 22.59 -9.32 3.00
C LYS A 20 21.44 -8.31 2.83
N ALA A 21 20.42 -8.60 2.01
CA ALA A 21 19.34 -7.66 1.73
C ALA A 21 18.33 -7.54 2.89
N VAL A 22 18.20 -8.57 3.71
CA VAL A 22 17.18 -8.64 4.79
C VAL A 22 17.46 -7.68 5.92
N ASP A 23 18.72 -7.64 6.37
CA ASP A 23 19.13 -6.78 7.49
C ASP A 23 19.10 -5.31 7.10
N PHE A 24 19.18 -5.02 5.80
CA PHE A 24 19.20 -3.68 5.27
C PHE A 24 17.77 -3.09 5.09
N PHE A 25 16.84 -3.84 4.51
CA PHE A 25 15.49 -3.35 4.23
C PHE A 25 14.66 -3.12 5.48
N PHE A 26 14.87 -3.89 6.51
CA PHE A 26 14.01 -3.94 7.66
C PHE A 26 14.01 -2.65 8.51
N PRO A 27 15.17 -2.11 8.90
CA PRO A 27 15.24 -0.85 9.65
C PRO A 27 14.70 0.33 8.83
N LYS A 28 15.03 0.41 7.55
CA LYS A 28 14.57 1.50 6.67
C LYS A 28 13.08 1.46 6.39
N TRP A 29 12.52 0.28 6.12
CA TRP A 29 11.08 0.15 5.93
C TRP A 29 10.29 0.59 7.17
N PHE A 30 10.77 0.24 8.34
CA PHE A 30 10.19 0.66 9.61
C PHE A 30 10.30 2.18 9.81
N GLN A 31 11.44 2.76 9.50
CA GLN A 31 11.66 4.21 9.52
C GLN A 31 10.70 4.90 8.53
N PHE A 32 10.56 4.41 7.31
CA PHE A 32 9.62 4.95 6.34
C PHE A 32 8.17 4.89 6.83
N MET A 33 7.80 3.83 7.53
CA MET A 33 6.47 3.72 8.13
C MET A 33 6.23 4.79 9.22
N GLN A 34 7.25 5.14 9.98
CA GLN A 34 7.17 6.20 10.99
C GLN A 34 7.17 7.61 10.37
N GLU A 35 7.92 7.81 9.28
CA GLU A 35 8.01 9.08 8.56
C GLU A 35 6.79 9.39 7.70
N LEU A 36 6.03 8.37 7.33
CA LEU A 36 4.80 8.53 6.58
C LEU A 36 3.78 9.29 7.42
N LYS A 37 3.78 10.61 7.24
CA LYS A 37 2.68 11.45 7.69
C LYS A 37 1.43 11.01 6.92
N ILE A 38 0.53 10.30 7.58
CA ILE A 38 -0.79 9.92 7.08
C ILE A 38 -1.61 11.22 6.96
N THR A 39 -1.31 12.03 5.94
CA THR A 39 -1.76 13.42 5.93
C THR A 39 -2.90 13.69 4.97
N GLU A 40 -3.08 12.87 3.94
CA GLU A 40 -3.93 13.29 2.82
C GLU A 40 -5.30 12.59 2.78
N LEU A 41 -5.41 11.34 3.20
CA LEU A 41 -6.64 10.57 3.05
C LEU A 41 -7.63 10.80 4.19
N VAL A 42 -7.16 11.00 5.41
CA VAL A 42 -8.06 11.31 6.54
C VAL A 42 -8.78 12.63 6.32
N LYS A 43 -8.14 13.60 5.67
CA LYS A 43 -8.76 14.87 5.24
C LYS A 43 -9.94 14.70 4.28
N ARG A 44 -9.98 13.57 3.55
CA ARG A 44 -11.08 13.25 2.61
C ARG A 44 -12.31 12.64 3.30
N VAL A 45 -12.21 12.38 4.60
CA VAL A 45 -13.33 11.87 5.38
C VAL A 45 -14.16 13.06 5.86
N GLU A 46 -15.16 13.45 5.09
CA GLU A 46 -16.06 14.55 5.44
C GLU A 46 -16.64 14.41 6.85
N GLY A 47 -16.74 15.53 7.56
CA GLY A 47 -17.38 15.60 8.88
C GLY A 47 -16.54 15.09 10.05
N ILE A 48 -15.22 15.10 9.94
CA ILE A 48 -14.27 14.79 11.02
C ILE A 48 -13.60 16.09 11.44
N ASP A 49 -13.59 16.37 12.74
CA ASP A 49 -12.82 17.47 13.33
C ASP A 49 -11.32 17.12 13.41
N GLU A 50 -10.47 18.15 13.53
CA GLU A 50 -9.00 18.01 13.57
C GLU A 50 -8.53 17.06 14.67
N THR A 51 -9.17 17.08 15.83
CA THR A 51 -8.81 16.21 16.96
C THR A 51 -9.07 14.75 16.62
N THR A 52 -10.21 14.47 15.99
CA THR A 52 -10.54 13.12 15.51
C THR A 52 -9.60 12.70 14.40
N GLU A 53 -9.25 13.58 13.48
CA GLU A 53 -8.28 13.32 12.41
C GLU A 53 -6.91 12.91 12.98
N ASN A 54 -6.39 13.65 13.96
CA ASN A 54 -5.13 13.34 14.62
C ASN A 54 -5.20 11.97 15.34
N THR A 55 -6.30 11.70 16.04
CA THR A 55 -6.53 10.41 16.70
C THR A 55 -6.50 9.24 15.70
N LEU A 56 -7.12 9.41 14.54
CA LEU A 56 -7.10 8.38 13.48
C LEU A 56 -5.70 8.14 12.94
N ARG A 57 -4.94 9.21 12.71
CA ARG A 57 -3.54 9.14 12.26
C ARG A 57 -2.67 8.35 13.25
N ASP A 58 -2.78 8.67 14.52
CA ASP A 58 -2.01 8.02 15.56
C ASP A 58 -2.33 6.51 15.61
N ILE A 59 -3.62 6.15 15.57
CA ILE A 59 -4.05 4.75 15.58
C ILE A 59 -3.54 3.98 14.36
N VAL A 60 -3.62 4.58 13.16
CA VAL A 60 -3.15 3.91 11.94
C VAL A 60 -1.63 3.80 11.93
N THR A 61 -0.92 4.85 12.33
CA THR A 61 0.55 4.85 12.42
C THR A 61 1.03 3.82 13.43
N GLU A 62 0.44 3.80 14.63
CA GLU A 62 0.76 2.81 15.65
C GLU A 62 0.44 1.40 15.17
N GLY A 63 -0.71 1.22 14.53
CA GLY A 63 -1.13 -0.07 13.98
C GLY A 63 -0.20 -0.58 12.88
N ALA A 64 0.20 0.29 11.98
CA ALA A 64 1.16 -0.04 10.93
C ALA A 64 2.52 -0.42 11.53
N THR A 65 2.99 0.35 12.51
CA THR A 65 4.27 0.13 13.21
C THR A 65 4.26 -1.18 14.01
N LYS A 66 3.17 -1.49 14.69
CA LYS A 66 3.02 -2.69 15.54
C LYS A 66 2.52 -3.92 14.77
N GLY A 67 2.27 -3.81 13.47
CA GLY A 67 1.77 -4.91 12.65
C GLY A 67 0.34 -5.33 12.96
N TRP A 68 -0.52 -4.40 13.40
CA TRP A 68 -1.92 -4.70 13.66
C TRP A 68 -2.66 -5.07 12.36
N THR A 69 -3.64 -5.96 12.49
CA THR A 69 -4.54 -6.25 11.39
C THR A 69 -5.48 -5.07 11.11
N ARG A 70 -6.04 -5.02 9.91
CA ARG A 70 -7.07 -4.02 9.54
C ARG A 70 -8.24 -4.01 10.54
N GLY A 71 -8.65 -5.20 11.02
CA GLY A 71 -9.69 -5.34 12.03
C GLY A 71 -9.32 -4.67 13.34
N MET A 72 -8.12 -4.93 13.87
CA MET A 72 -7.63 -4.33 15.10
C MET A 72 -7.58 -2.80 15.02
N ILE A 73 -7.14 -2.25 13.87
CA ILE A 73 -7.14 -0.80 13.64
C ILE A 73 -8.57 -0.26 13.62
N ALA A 74 -9.48 -0.92 12.91
CA ALA A 74 -10.89 -0.51 12.85
C ALA A 74 -11.56 -0.51 14.23
N ASP A 75 -11.34 -1.56 15.03
CA ASP A 75 -11.89 -1.67 16.40
C ASP A 75 -11.34 -0.56 17.31
N LYS A 76 -10.06 -0.23 17.20
CA LYS A 76 -9.46 0.89 17.94
C LYS A 76 -10.03 2.24 17.52
N ILE A 77 -10.29 2.46 16.24
CA ILE A 77 -10.96 3.66 15.73
C ILE A 77 -12.34 3.81 16.36
N VAL A 78 -13.16 2.76 16.33
CA VAL A 78 -14.51 2.78 16.93
C VAL A 78 -14.43 3.13 18.42
N LYS A 79 -13.51 2.49 19.13
CA LYS A 79 -13.34 2.71 20.58
C LYS A 79 -12.86 4.13 20.88
N ALA A 80 -11.86 4.63 20.19
CA ALA A 80 -11.27 5.95 20.40
C ALA A 80 -12.23 7.09 20.07
N THR A 81 -13.14 6.88 19.13
CA THR A 81 -14.16 7.85 18.73
C THR A 81 -15.49 7.67 19.46
N SER A 82 -15.53 6.83 20.51
CA SER A 82 -16.75 6.50 21.27
C SER A 82 -17.93 6.12 20.37
N GLY A 83 -17.65 5.40 19.29
CA GLY A 83 -18.64 4.94 18.31
C GLY A 83 -19.13 6.01 17.32
N LYS A 84 -18.66 7.26 17.39
CA LYS A 84 -19.01 8.30 16.39
C LYS A 84 -18.64 7.87 14.96
N ILE A 85 -17.51 7.16 14.83
CA ILE A 85 -17.15 6.47 13.59
C ILE A 85 -17.59 5.01 13.73
N GLY A 86 -18.69 4.65 13.07
CA GLY A 86 -19.23 3.29 13.12
C GLY A 86 -18.35 2.24 12.43
N ASN A 87 -18.67 0.97 12.64
CA ASN A 87 -17.88 -0.18 12.18
C ASN A 87 -17.58 -0.19 10.67
N ILE A 88 -18.55 0.17 9.83
CA ILE A 88 -18.37 0.16 8.37
C ILE A 88 -17.33 1.22 7.98
N ARG A 89 -17.49 2.44 8.50
CA ARG A 89 -16.60 3.56 8.18
C ARG A 89 -15.19 3.34 8.74
N SER A 90 -15.05 2.79 9.95
CA SER A 90 -13.75 2.48 10.54
C SER A 90 -12.98 1.41 9.74
N ARG A 91 -13.69 0.40 9.20
CA ARG A 91 -13.10 -0.61 8.31
C ARG A 91 -12.65 -0.01 6.98
N THR A 92 -13.42 0.90 6.40
CA THR A 92 -13.06 1.62 5.17
C THR A 92 -11.81 2.48 5.40
N ILE A 93 -11.77 3.26 6.49
CA ILE A 93 -10.62 4.07 6.87
C ILE A 93 -9.40 3.18 7.07
N SER A 94 -9.48 2.15 7.91
CA SER A 94 -8.33 1.27 8.20
C SER A 94 -7.78 0.59 6.94
N ARG A 95 -8.65 0.17 6.01
CA ARG A 95 -8.22 -0.43 4.75
C ARG A 95 -7.51 0.56 3.84
N THR A 96 -8.07 1.76 3.70
CA THR A 96 -7.54 2.80 2.83
C THR A 96 -6.20 3.32 3.32
N GLU A 97 -6.14 3.72 4.59
CA GLU A 97 -4.94 4.29 5.21
C GLU A 97 -3.79 3.26 5.31
N LEU A 98 -4.08 2.06 5.80
CA LEU A 98 -3.07 1.02 5.88
C LEU A 98 -2.59 0.59 4.47
N GLY A 99 -3.50 0.57 3.48
CA GLY A 99 -3.16 0.31 2.09
C GLY A 99 -2.18 1.34 1.53
N GLN A 100 -2.42 2.63 1.80
CA GLN A 100 -1.51 3.72 1.41
C GLN A 100 -0.14 3.56 2.07
N VAL A 101 -0.11 3.42 3.40
CA VAL A 101 1.13 3.27 4.15
C VAL A 101 1.97 2.10 3.60
N ILE A 102 1.37 0.94 3.40
CA ILE A 102 2.07 -0.24 2.89
C ILE A 102 2.61 -0.02 1.47
N ASN A 103 1.80 0.53 0.55
CA ASN A 103 2.24 0.71 -0.83
C ASN A 103 3.30 1.80 -0.96
N THR A 104 3.19 2.89 -0.21
CA THR A 104 4.21 3.94 -0.17
C THR A 104 5.54 3.42 0.41
N ALA A 105 5.48 2.66 1.50
CA ALA A 105 6.68 2.05 2.09
C ALA A 105 7.36 1.08 1.12
N LYS A 106 6.58 0.28 0.39
CA LYS A 106 7.10 -0.61 -0.66
C LYS A 106 7.79 0.16 -1.78
N SER A 107 7.18 1.28 -2.23
CA SER A 107 7.78 2.12 -3.27
C SER A 107 9.13 2.69 -2.85
N ARG A 108 9.19 3.29 -1.67
CA ARG A 108 10.43 3.82 -1.12
C ARG A 108 11.51 2.75 -0.93
N SER A 109 11.13 1.59 -0.41
CA SER A 109 12.07 0.47 -0.25
C SER A 109 12.60 -0.04 -1.59
N ALA A 110 11.78 0.00 -2.64
CA ALA A 110 12.21 -0.39 -3.98
C ALA A 110 13.19 0.63 -4.59
N GLU A 111 12.95 1.93 -4.37
CA GLU A 111 13.86 3.01 -4.76
C GLU A 111 15.22 2.86 -4.09
N ASP A 112 15.25 2.69 -2.77
CA ASP A 112 16.48 2.46 -2.00
C ASP A 112 17.26 1.24 -2.49
N TRP A 113 16.56 0.12 -2.70
CA TRP A 113 17.19 -1.10 -3.18
C TRP A 113 17.82 -0.91 -4.56
N LYS A 114 17.15 -0.16 -5.45
CA LYS A 114 17.67 0.19 -6.77
C LYS A 114 18.93 1.05 -6.66
N GLU A 115 18.91 2.07 -5.80
CA GLU A 115 20.05 2.96 -5.59
C GLU A 115 21.27 2.18 -5.07
N GLU A 116 21.09 1.25 -4.14
CA GLU A 116 22.19 0.49 -3.57
C GLU A 116 22.72 -0.62 -4.46
N THR A 117 21.86 -1.27 -5.22
CA THR A 117 22.26 -2.45 -6.01
C THR A 117 22.54 -2.12 -7.47
N GLY A 118 22.11 -0.96 -7.97
CA GLY A 118 22.14 -0.60 -9.38
C GLY A 118 21.22 -1.47 -10.27
N ASN A 119 20.44 -2.37 -9.68
CA ASN A 119 19.56 -3.26 -10.44
C ASN A 119 18.27 -2.54 -10.85
N LYS A 120 17.81 -2.82 -12.08
CA LYS A 120 16.51 -2.35 -12.54
C LYS A 120 15.37 -3.14 -11.91
N LEU A 121 14.29 -2.46 -11.59
CA LEU A 121 13.05 -3.05 -11.10
C LEU A 121 11.90 -2.83 -12.07
N GLY A 122 10.99 -3.80 -12.05
CA GLY A 122 9.64 -3.66 -12.56
C GLY A 122 8.64 -3.70 -11.41
N LYS A 123 7.39 -3.36 -11.71
CA LYS A 123 6.31 -3.44 -10.73
C LYS A 123 5.03 -3.99 -11.33
N LEU A 124 4.26 -4.66 -10.49
CA LEU A 124 2.98 -5.27 -10.81
C LEU A 124 1.89 -4.68 -9.92
N TRP A 125 0.71 -4.52 -10.48
CA TRP A 125 -0.51 -4.23 -9.74
C TRP A 125 -1.16 -5.55 -9.36
N ILE A 126 -1.44 -5.77 -8.08
CA ILE A 126 -2.04 -7.02 -7.59
C ILE A 126 -3.26 -6.71 -6.75
N HIS A 127 -4.38 -7.34 -7.07
CA HIS A 127 -5.57 -7.32 -6.22
C HIS A 127 -5.42 -8.29 -5.04
N ARG A 128 -5.78 -7.85 -3.84
CA ARG A 128 -5.67 -8.65 -2.60
C ARG A 128 -6.99 -8.64 -1.82
N GLY A 129 -7.96 -9.43 -2.31
CA GLY A 129 -9.08 -9.88 -1.51
C GLY A 129 -10.07 -8.80 -1.03
N ALA A 130 -10.40 -7.80 -1.83
CA ALA A 130 -11.64 -7.06 -1.63
C ALA A 130 -12.81 -7.95 -2.06
N LYS A 131 -13.92 -7.92 -1.32
CA LYS A 131 -15.12 -8.71 -1.65
C LYS A 131 -15.74 -8.25 -2.97
N ASP A 132 -15.73 -6.94 -3.19
CA ASP A 132 -16.23 -6.29 -4.41
C ASP A 132 -15.11 -5.42 -4.98
N PRO A 133 -14.20 -6.00 -5.80
CA PRO A 133 -13.13 -5.25 -6.44
C PRO A 133 -13.71 -4.35 -7.55
N ARG A 134 -13.06 -3.24 -7.81
CA ARG A 134 -13.38 -2.42 -8.99
C ARG A 134 -12.93 -3.14 -10.25
N ASP A 135 -13.82 -3.29 -11.22
CA ASP A 135 -13.50 -3.97 -12.48
C ASP A 135 -12.29 -3.35 -13.17
N TRP A 136 -12.19 -2.01 -13.20
CA TRP A 136 -11.07 -1.31 -13.81
C TRP A 136 -9.74 -1.46 -13.05
N HIS A 137 -9.76 -1.85 -11.78
CA HIS A 137 -8.56 -2.28 -11.07
C HIS A 137 -8.21 -3.74 -11.36
N MET A 138 -9.20 -4.58 -11.62
CA MET A 138 -8.97 -5.98 -11.97
C MET A 138 -8.28 -6.16 -13.32
N TYR A 139 -8.51 -5.24 -14.27
CA TYR A 139 -7.76 -5.24 -15.54
C TYR A 139 -6.26 -5.01 -15.36
N LEU A 140 -5.83 -4.41 -14.24
CA LEU A 140 -4.44 -4.20 -13.89
C LEU A 140 -3.83 -5.37 -13.11
N ASP A 141 -4.68 -6.23 -12.52
CA ASP A 141 -4.26 -7.40 -11.75
C ASP A 141 -3.62 -8.43 -12.69
N ASN A 142 -2.46 -8.97 -12.27
CA ASN A 142 -1.68 -9.91 -13.09
C ASN A 142 -1.29 -9.39 -14.49
N SER A 143 -1.33 -8.08 -14.71
CA SER A 143 -0.82 -7.46 -15.93
C SER A 143 0.70 -7.67 -16.04
N ILE A 144 1.23 -7.40 -17.23
CA ILE A 144 2.68 -7.41 -17.47
C ILE A 144 3.33 -6.37 -16.55
N ALA A 145 4.47 -6.73 -15.95
CA ALA A 145 5.23 -5.78 -15.15
C ALA A 145 5.62 -4.54 -15.97
N ILE A 146 5.45 -3.38 -15.39
CA ILE A 146 5.91 -2.12 -15.99
C ILE A 146 7.19 -1.65 -15.28
N PRO A 147 8.03 -0.79 -15.89
CA PRO A 147 9.16 -0.18 -15.20
C PRO A 147 8.75 0.49 -13.89
N GLU A 148 9.59 0.42 -12.85
CA GLU A 148 9.27 0.93 -11.52
C GLU A 148 8.91 2.43 -11.50
N ASN A 149 9.47 3.21 -12.42
CA ASN A 149 9.22 4.65 -12.55
C ASN A 149 8.01 5.02 -13.43
N SER A 150 7.40 4.05 -14.11
CA SER A 150 6.20 4.26 -14.92
C SER A 150 4.96 4.40 -14.04
N ARG A 151 3.90 5.01 -14.57
CA ARG A 151 2.62 5.17 -13.88
C ARG A 151 1.53 4.40 -14.61
N TRP A 152 0.57 3.86 -13.85
CA TRP A 152 -0.67 3.33 -14.42
C TRP A 152 -1.67 4.46 -14.62
N GLN A 153 -2.29 4.48 -15.79
CA GLN A 153 -3.49 5.30 -16.02
C GLN A 153 -4.71 4.51 -15.57
N VAL A 154 -5.39 5.01 -14.56
CA VAL A 154 -6.53 4.35 -13.93
C VAL A 154 -7.75 5.24 -14.05
N THR A 155 -8.68 4.88 -14.92
CA THR A 155 -9.91 5.65 -15.15
C THR A 155 -11.06 5.06 -14.32
N ASP A 156 -11.67 5.89 -13.49
CA ASP A 156 -12.92 5.56 -12.83
C ASP A 156 -14.08 5.79 -13.81
N PRO A 157 -14.76 4.75 -14.27
CA PRO A 157 -15.82 4.88 -15.27
C PRO A 157 -17.06 5.63 -14.75
N ASN A 158 -17.24 5.71 -13.43
CA ASN A 158 -18.37 6.41 -12.84
C ASN A 158 -18.23 7.94 -12.88
N THR A 159 -16.99 8.42 -12.82
CA THR A 159 -16.67 9.86 -12.80
C THR A 159 -15.99 10.34 -14.09
N GLY A 160 -15.43 9.42 -14.88
CA GLY A 160 -14.60 9.73 -16.03
C GLY A 160 -13.20 10.25 -15.66
N ILE A 161 -12.87 10.31 -14.36
CA ILE A 161 -11.57 10.81 -13.90
C ILE A 161 -10.50 9.75 -14.14
N THR A 162 -9.41 10.17 -14.80
CA THR A 162 -8.22 9.34 -15.00
C THR A 162 -7.09 9.82 -14.09
N ASP A 163 -6.63 8.94 -13.21
CA ASP A 163 -5.49 9.17 -12.33
C ASP A 163 -4.22 8.52 -12.91
N ASN A 164 -3.09 9.22 -12.79
CA ASN A 164 -1.76 8.67 -13.10
C ASN A 164 -1.11 8.16 -11.80
N MET A 165 -1.35 6.89 -11.48
CA MET A 165 -0.99 6.30 -10.20
C MET A 165 0.39 5.64 -10.23
N MET A 166 1.26 5.95 -9.27
CA MET A 166 2.54 5.28 -9.11
C MET A 166 2.37 3.87 -8.51
N TYR A 167 1.36 3.70 -7.64
CA TYR A 167 1.00 2.45 -6.98
C TYR A 167 -0.46 2.51 -6.50
N PRO A 168 -1.08 1.37 -6.15
CA PRO A 168 -2.41 1.37 -5.51
C PRO A 168 -2.40 2.24 -4.25
N HIS A 169 -3.47 2.98 -4.02
CA HIS A 169 -3.57 3.98 -2.94
C HIS A 169 -2.58 5.16 -3.06
N ASP A 170 -2.17 5.51 -4.27
CA ASP A 170 -1.39 6.71 -4.51
C ASP A 170 -2.11 7.93 -3.91
N PRO A 171 -1.48 8.71 -3.00
CA PRO A 171 -2.13 9.84 -2.34
C PRO A 171 -2.52 10.95 -3.30
N SER A 172 -1.92 11.02 -4.49
CA SER A 172 -2.27 12.00 -5.53
C SER A 172 -3.53 11.61 -6.32
N ALA A 173 -4.01 10.37 -6.20
CA ALA A 173 -5.14 9.89 -6.96
C ALA A 173 -6.48 10.28 -6.33
N SER A 174 -7.53 10.29 -7.14
CA SER A 174 -8.90 10.61 -6.73
C SER A 174 -9.47 9.60 -5.72
N ALA A 175 -10.44 10.04 -4.94
CA ALA A 175 -11.13 9.20 -3.95
C ALA A 175 -11.72 7.93 -4.59
N GLY A 176 -12.26 8.03 -5.80
CA GLY A 176 -12.83 6.91 -6.56
C GLY A 176 -11.85 5.78 -6.79
N ASN A 177 -10.57 6.06 -6.96
CA ASN A 177 -9.54 5.07 -7.19
C ASN A 177 -8.81 4.57 -5.94
N VAL A 178 -8.93 5.25 -4.79
CA VAL A 178 -8.16 4.89 -3.58
C VAL A 178 -9.00 4.39 -2.42
N ILE A 179 -10.18 4.97 -2.15
CA ILE A 179 -10.98 4.62 -0.97
C ILE A 179 -11.44 3.16 -1.04
N ASN A 180 -11.25 2.42 0.06
CA ASN A 180 -11.64 1.01 0.20
C ASN A 180 -11.01 0.06 -0.84
N CYS A 181 -9.94 0.45 -1.51
CA CYS A 181 -9.21 -0.40 -2.44
C CYS A 181 -8.52 -1.58 -1.70
N GLY A 182 -8.44 -2.74 -2.36
CA GLY A 182 -7.75 -3.92 -1.83
C GLY A 182 -6.41 -4.20 -2.52
N CYS A 183 -6.01 -3.37 -3.49
CA CYS A 183 -4.85 -3.63 -4.33
C CYS A 183 -3.53 -3.28 -3.65
N GLN A 184 -2.46 -3.90 -4.13
CA GLN A 184 -1.09 -3.68 -3.67
C GLN A 184 -0.13 -3.67 -4.85
N VAL A 185 0.97 -2.91 -4.72
CA VAL A 185 2.09 -3.00 -5.64
C VAL A 185 3.03 -4.13 -5.23
N ILE A 186 3.57 -4.82 -6.22
CA ILE A 186 4.66 -5.79 -6.07
C ILE A 186 5.81 -5.34 -6.95
N TYR A 187 7.03 -5.28 -6.41
CA TYR A 187 8.25 -5.01 -7.15
C TYR A 187 8.95 -6.30 -7.50
N VAL A 188 9.41 -6.40 -8.76
CA VAL A 188 10.10 -7.58 -9.30
C VAL A 188 11.39 -7.12 -9.97
N ARG A 189 12.38 -8.01 -10.07
CA ARG A 189 13.60 -7.72 -10.82
C ARG A 189 13.26 -7.55 -12.30
N TRP A 190 13.66 -6.43 -12.89
CA TRP A 190 13.50 -6.19 -14.32
C TRP A 190 14.47 -7.05 -15.12
N ARG A 191 14.00 -7.77 -16.12
CA ARG A 191 14.81 -8.55 -17.06
C ARG A 191 14.57 -8.02 -18.48
N ASP A 192 15.63 -7.67 -19.19
CA ASP A 192 15.54 -6.99 -20.50
C ASP A 192 14.88 -7.85 -21.61
N ASN A 193 14.64 -9.15 -21.38
CA ASN A 193 14.11 -10.06 -22.39
C ASN A 193 12.59 -10.33 -22.30
N ASN A 194 11.80 -9.42 -21.72
CA ASN A 194 10.34 -9.57 -21.56
C ASN A 194 9.88 -10.91 -20.90
N ASN A 195 10.81 -11.73 -20.41
CA ASN A 195 10.52 -12.98 -19.72
C ASN A 195 10.42 -12.68 -18.22
N TYR A 196 9.30 -12.07 -17.85
CA TYR A 196 8.91 -11.99 -16.46
C TYR A 196 8.64 -13.42 -16.01
N GLY A 197 9.52 -13.95 -15.16
CA GLY A 197 9.22 -15.20 -14.51
C GLY A 197 7.85 -15.05 -13.88
N THR A 198 6.88 -15.79 -14.39
CA THR A 198 5.59 -15.97 -13.74
C THR A 198 5.91 -16.30 -12.29
N ALA A 199 5.57 -15.40 -11.38
CA ALA A 199 5.61 -15.73 -9.97
C ALA A 199 4.58 -16.86 -9.81
N ASN A 200 5.03 -18.10 -9.79
CA ASN A 200 4.21 -19.22 -9.37
C ASN A 200 3.85 -18.95 -7.91
N PHE A 201 2.61 -18.58 -7.68
CA PHE A 201 2.00 -18.34 -6.38
C PHE A 201 1.61 -19.65 -5.71
#